data_6023c59acc8e7ea629091b48932ba1e9
#
_entry.id   6023c59acc8e7ea629091b48932ba1e9
#
_cell.length_a   1.000
_cell.length_b   1.000
_cell.length_c   1.000
_cell.angle_alpha   90.00
_cell.angle_beta   90.00
_cell.angle_gamma   90.00
#
_symmetry.space_group_name_H-M   'P 1'
#
loop_
_entity.id
_entity.type
_entity.pdbx_description
1 polymer ?
#
loop_
_entity_poly.entity_id
_entity_poly.type
_entity_poly.pdbx_seq_one_letter_code
_entity_poly.pdbx_strand_id
1 'polypeptide(L)'
;MKRKPTDPSKPAAVASPREATEAEGNVRAVDRALAILQSFGDGDAALPLVEVARRAGLHLTTALRLLGTLESHGFVQRAAAGGYALGPQLLVLGERFRRSLRLEDQVMPALDRLRSESQESAAFFVREGDRRRCLFRQESPQPVRTVAQVGDVAPLGIGAYGRALVALDGEPRPRLPIVSHGERLPEVVAIAAPVLDGRGTVAGALGITMPRYRFDPAAEARCLPLVLREAAAVTRALGGDPAPILALA
;
A
#
# COMPACT_ATOMS: atom_id res chain seq x y z
N MET A 1 -21.93 8.79 -56.71
CA MET A 1 -21.16 8.07 -55.64
C MET A 1 -21.82 8.37 -54.30
N LYS A 2 -22.66 7.43 -53.78
CA LYS A 2 -23.45 7.63 -52.56
C LYS A 2 -22.66 7.11 -51.37
N ARG A 3 -22.39 7.98 -50.38
CA ARG A 3 -21.80 7.59 -49.08
C ARG A 3 -22.84 6.85 -48.23
N LYS A 4 -22.47 5.70 -47.69
CA LYS A 4 -23.24 4.86 -46.80
C LYS A 4 -23.20 5.44 -45.37
N PRO A 5 -24.30 5.53 -44.61
CA PRO A 5 -24.28 6.04 -43.25
C PRO A 5 -23.70 5.01 -42.29
N THR A 6 -22.92 5.49 -41.33
CA THR A 6 -22.35 4.74 -40.22
C THR A 6 -23.39 4.55 -39.12
N ASP A 7 -23.54 3.32 -38.67
CA ASP A 7 -24.40 2.85 -37.56
C ASP A 7 -23.84 3.29 -36.19
N PRO A 8 -24.62 3.96 -35.31
CA PRO A 8 -24.15 4.45 -34.01
C PRO A 8 -24.29 3.47 -32.84
N SER A 9 -24.55 2.16 -33.08
CA SER A 9 -24.86 1.21 -32.01
C SER A 9 -23.75 0.23 -31.64
N LYS A 10 -22.47 0.55 -31.91
CA LYS A 10 -21.34 -0.29 -31.45
C LYS A 10 -20.82 0.23 -30.11
N PRO A 11 -20.92 -0.54 -29.00
CA PRO A 11 -20.33 -0.11 -27.73
C PRO A 11 -18.82 0.00 -27.88
N ALA A 12 -18.27 1.11 -27.41
CA ALA A 12 -16.83 1.36 -27.36
C ALA A 12 -16.15 0.23 -26.58
N ALA A 13 -15.18 -0.42 -27.22
CA ALA A 13 -14.32 -1.39 -26.57
C ALA A 13 -13.62 -0.70 -25.40
N VAL A 14 -13.84 -1.24 -24.20
CA VAL A 14 -13.09 -0.88 -23.00
C VAL A 14 -11.63 -1.21 -23.30
N ALA A 15 -10.78 -0.19 -23.36
CA ALA A 15 -9.36 -0.34 -23.58
C ALA A 15 -8.78 -1.22 -22.47
N SER A 16 -8.18 -2.34 -22.85
CA SER A 16 -7.40 -3.21 -21.96
C SER A 16 -6.24 -2.41 -21.34
N PRO A 17 -6.04 -2.45 -20.01
CA PRO A 17 -4.88 -1.82 -19.42
C PRO A 17 -3.62 -2.64 -19.78
N ARG A 18 -2.65 -1.95 -20.32
CA ARG A 18 -1.28 -2.38 -20.65
C ARG A 18 -1.05 -2.98 -22.03
N GLU A 19 -1.02 -2.14 -23.05
CA GLU A 19 0.07 -2.19 -24.01
C GLU A 19 1.34 -1.76 -23.25
N ALA A 20 1.98 -2.75 -22.61
CA ALA A 20 3.31 -2.56 -22.07
C ALA A 20 4.24 -2.35 -23.26
N THR A 21 4.78 -1.15 -23.37
CA THR A 21 5.98 -0.82 -24.14
C THR A 21 6.92 -2.01 -23.98
N GLU A 22 7.31 -2.64 -25.09
CA GLU A 22 8.37 -3.65 -25.12
C GLU A 22 9.64 -2.97 -24.60
N ALA A 23 9.92 -3.13 -23.31
CA ALA A 23 11.18 -2.72 -22.73
C ALA A 23 12.25 -3.63 -23.35
N GLU A 24 13.11 -3.05 -24.17
CA GLU A 24 14.32 -3.71 -24.65
C GLU A 24 15.06 -4.27 -23.44
N GLY A 25 15.08 -5.61 -23.31
CA GLY A 25 15.78 -6.32 -22.24
C GLY A 25 14.96 -7.35 -21.45
N ASN A 26 13.64 -7.39 -21.58
CA ASN A 26 12.83 -8.36 -20.85
C ASN A 26 12.94 -9.78 -21.43
N VAL A 27 13.20 -10.77 -20.55
CA VAL A 27 13.24 -12.19 -20.93
C VAL A 27 11.82 -12.75 -20.94
N ARG A 28 11.23 -12.92 -22.13
CA ARG A 28 9.85 -13.39 -22.36
C ARG A 28 9.45 -14.62 -21.54
N ALA A 29 10.38 -15.54 -21.30
CA ALA A 29 10.09 -16.75 -20.51
C ALA A 29 9.85 -16.40 -19.03
N VAL A 30 10.61 -15.44 -18.50
CA VAL A 30 10.46 -14.96 -17.12
C VAL A 30 9.14 -14.21 -16.95
N ASP A 31 8.84 -13.28 -17.86
CA ASP A 31 7.57 -12.52 -17.82
C ASP A 31 6.36 -13.47 -17.83
N ARG A 32 6.37 -14.49 -18.67
CA ARG A 32 5.31 -15.50 -18.75
C ARG A 32 5.20 -16.35 -17.48
N ALA A 33 6.33 -16.70 -16.86
CA ALA A 33 6.33 -17.42 -15.59
C ALA A 33 5.77 -16.57 -14.45
N LEU A 34 6.13 -15.28 -14.39
CA LEU A 34 5.57 -14.34 -13.42
C LEU A 34 4.08 -14.10 -13.66
N ALA A 35 3.63 -14.01 -14.92
CA ALA A 35 2.20 -13.91 -15.25
C ALA A 35 1.39 -15.12 -14.76
N ILE A 36 1.97 -16.32 -14.78
CA ILE A 36 1.36 -17.52 -14.20
C ILE A 36 1.19 -17.35 -12.68
N LEU A 37 2.22 -16.93 -11.94
CA LEU A 37 2.12 -16.73 -10.50
C LEU A 37 1.09 -15.65 -10.15
N GLN A 38 1.02 -14.58 -10.92
CA GLN A 38 0.07 -13.49 -10.75
C GLN A 38 -1.37 -13.84 -11.17
N SER A 39 -1.58 -14.96 -11.85
CA SER A 39 -2.91 -15.43 -12.25
C SER A 39 -3.75 -15.99 -11.10
N PHE A 40 -3.12 -16.33 -9.98
CA PHE A 40 -3.80 -16.78 -8.76
C PHE A 40 -4.27 -15.57 -7.96
N GLY A 41 -5.59 -15.48 -7.75
CA GLY A 41 -6.22 -14.41 -6.97
C GLY A 41 -6.61 -14.87 -5.57
N ASP A 42 -7.14 -13.91 -4.78
CA ASP A 42 -7.65 -14.18 -3.45
C ASP A 42 -8.78 -15.22 -3.49
N GLY A 43 -8.67 -16.26 -2.65
CA GLY A 43 -9.63 -17.36 -2.57
C GLY A 43 -9.43 -18.50 -3.57
N ASP A 44 -8.48 -18.39 -4.49
CA ASP A 44 -8.13 -19.49 -5.40
C ASP A 44 -7.30 -20.56 -4.66
N ALA A 45 -7.97 -21.57 -4.12
CA ALA A 45 -7.26 -22.70 -3.49
C ALA A 45 -6.50 -23.55 -4.54
N ALA A 46 -7.05 -23.68 -5.75
CA ALA A 46 -6.41 -24.33 -6.91
C ALA A 46 -7.08 -23.87 -8.20
N LEU A 47 -6.30 -23.81 -9.29
CA LEU A 47 -6.78 -23.48 -10.64
C LEU A 47 -6.49 -24.63 -11.62
N PRO A 48 -7.45 -25.00 -12.48
CA PRO A 48 -7.19 -25.89 -13.60
C PRO A 48 -6.21 -25.27 -14.58
N LEU A 49 -5.41 -26.10 -15.27
CA LEU A 49 -4.44 -25.65 -16.31
C LEU A 49 -5.05 -24.66 -17.31
N VAL A 50 -6.27 -24.95 -17.77
CA VAL A 50 -6.97 -24.10 -18.77
C VAL A 50 -7.24 -22.70 -18.22
N GLU A 51 -7.61 -22.59 -16.95
CA GLU A 51 -7.89 -21.32 -16.31
C GLU A 51 -6.60 -20.52 -16.04
N VAL A 52 -5.52 -21.18 -15.58
CA VAL A 52 -4.20 -20.55 -15.47
C VAL A 52 -3.73 -20.00 -16.81
N ALA A 53 -3.81 -20.79 -17.87
CA ALA A 53 -3.41 -20.38 -19.22
C ALA A 53 -4.24 -19.17 -19.71
N ARG A 54 -5.56 -19.19 -19.51
CA ARG A 54 -6.47 -18.10 -19.88
C ARG A 54 -6.14 -16.81 -19.13
N ARG A 55 -5.99 -16.86 -17.82
CA ARG A 55 -5.69 -15.68 -16.99
C ARG A 55 -4.31 -15.10 -17.28
N ALA A 56 -3.30 -15.96 -17.52
CA ALA A 56 -1.95 -15.54 -17.86
C ALA A 56 -1.79 -15.13 -19.34
N GLY A 57 -2.82 -15.24 -20.18
CA GLY A 57 -2.75 -14.92 -21.61
C GLY A 57 -1.83 -15.83 -22.41
N LEU A 58 -1.73 -17.13 -22.05
CA LEU A 58 -0.80 -18.07 -22.61
C LEU A 58 -1.50 -19.24 -23.35
N HIS A 59 -0.84 -19.78 -24.36
CA HIS A 59 -1.24 -21.07 -24.92
C HIS A 59 -1.05 -22.20 -23.91
N LEU A 60 -1.94 -23.19 -23.93
CA LEU A 60 -1.98 -24.30 -22.98
C LEU A 60 -0.65 -25.06 -22.84
N THR A 61 0.01 -25.33 -23.98
CA THR A 61 1.31 -26.00 -24.01
C THR A 61 2.42 -25.18 -23.38
N THR A 62 2.39 -23.86 -23.55
CA THR A 62 3.35 -22.94 -22.92
C THR A 62 3.12 -22.87 -21.41
N ALA A 63 1.86 -22.72 -20.98
CA ALA A 63 1.51 -22.71 -19.57
C ALA A 63 1.92 -24.02 -18.88
N LEU A 64 1.66 -25.17 -19.50
CA LEU A 64 2.03 -26.48 -18.96
C LEU A 64 3.55 -26.63 -18.74
N ARG A 65 4.37 -26.21 -19.71
CA ARG A 65 5.83 -26.26 -19.59
C ARG A 65 6.37 -25.33 -18.50
N LEU A 66 5.84 -24.11 -18.42
CA LEU A 66 6.25 -23.15 -17.38
C LEU A 66 5.80 -23.61 -16.00
N LEU A 67 4.57 -24.14 -15.87
CA LEU A 67 4.07 -24.72 -14.61
C LEU A 67 4.95 -25.88 -14.15
N GLY A 68 5.41 -26.76 -15.05
CA GLY A 68 6.36 -27.82 -14.71
C GLY A 68 7.68 -27.29 -14.14
N THR A 69 8.20 -26.20 -14.72
CA THR A 69 9.41 -25.53 -14.19
C THR A 69 9.13 -24.88 -12.83
N LEU A 70 8.04 -24.15 -12.70
CA LEU A 70 7.65 -23.50 -11.41
C LEU A 70 7.40 -24.55 -10.33
N GLU A 71 6.83 -25.71 -10.68
CA GLU A 71 6.59 -26.84 -9.78
C GLU A 71 7.91 -27.46 -9.30
N SER A 72 8.89 -27.69 -10.21
CA SER A 72 10.20 -28.23 -9.83
C SER A 72 10.99 -27.30 -8.89
N HIS A 73 10.69 -25.99 -8.89
CA HIS A 73 11.26 -24.99 -7.98
C HIS A 73 10.36 -24.68 -6.77
N GLY A 74 9.22 -25.36 -6.61
CA GLY A 74 8.32 -25.19 -5.47
C GLY A 74 7.51 -23.88 -5.47
N PHE A 75 7.45 -23.15 -6.60
CA PHE A 75 6.63 -21.94 -6.72
C PHE A 75 5.15 -22.23 -6.97
N VAL A 76 4.85 -23.36 -7.57
CA VAL A 76 3.51 -23.93 -7.68
C VAL A 76 3.56 -25.40 -7.25
N GLN A 77 2.40 -25.98 -6.96
CA GLN A 77 2.25 -27.38 -6.60
C GLN A 77 0.96 -27.95 -7.20
N ARG A 78 0.90 -29.27 -7.34
CA ARG A 78 -0.35 -29.95 -7.69
C ARG A 78 -1.29 -29.97 -6.50
N ALA A 79 -2.52 -29.56 -6.71
CA ALA A 79 -3.53 -29.66 -5.68
C ALA A 79 -4.14 -31.07 -5.64
N ALA A 80 -4.47 -31.56 -4.44
CA ALA A 80 -5.06 -32.90 -4.26
C ALA A 80 -6.39 -33.06 -5.00
N ALA A 81 -7.17 -32.00 -5.12
CA ALA A 81 -8.44 -31.96 -5.88
C ALA A 81 -8.24 -31.78 -7.40
N GLY A 82 -7.00 -31.77 -7.88
CA GLY A 82 -6.64 -31.47 -9.26
C GLY A 82 -6.32 -29.99 -9.50
N GLY A 83 -5.59 -29.71 -10.60
CA GLY A 83 -5.11 -28.37 -10.93
C GLY A 83 -3.82 -27.99 -10.23
N TYR A 84 -3.54 -26.69 -10.17
CA TYR A 84 -2.33 -26.10 -9.62
C TYR A 84 -2.70 -25.11 -8.51
N ALA A 85 -1.88 -25.05 -7.47
CA ALA A 85 -1.93 -24.09 -6.40
C ALA A 85 -0.59 -23.38 -6.26
N LEU A 86 -0.55 -22.24 -5.59
CA LEU A 86 0.71 -21.61 -5.20
C LEU A 86 1.54 -22.54 -4.30
N GLY A 87 2.85 -22.54 -4.47
CA GLY A 87 3.76 -23.42 -3.77
C GLY A 87 4.46 -22.76 -2.56
N PRO A 88 5.05 -23.58 -1.67
CA PRO A 88 5.63 -23.10 -0.41
C PRO A 88 6.85 -22.19 -0.59
N GLN A 89 7.53 -22.22 -1.74
CA GLN A 89 8.68 -21.36 -2.00
C GLN A 89 8.34 -19.88 -1.98
N LEU A 90 7.10 -19.50 -2.33
CA LEU A 90 6.61 -18.13 -2.24
C LEU A 90 6.57 -17.65 -0.78
N LEU A 91 6.16 -18.51 0.15
CA LEU A 91 6.18 -18.18 1.58
C LEU A 91 7.62 -17.96 2.06
N VAL A 92 8.56 -18.81 1.66
CA VAL A 92 9.98 -18.68 2.05
C VAL A 92 10.57 -17.37 1.57
N LEU A 93 10.32 -17.00 0.30
CA LEU A 93 10.81 -15.73 -0.27
C LEU A 93 10.12 -14.53 0.35
N GLY A 94 8.81 -14.59 0.56
CA GLY A 94 8.05 -13.56 1.23
C GLY A 94 8.55 -13.31 2.66
N GLU A 95 8.88 -14.36 3.41
CA GLU A 95 9.42 -14.23 4.76
C GLU A 95 10.85 -13.67 4.77
N ARG A 96 11.70 -14.03 3.81
CA ARG A 96 13.03 -13.42 3.63
C ARG A 96 12.92 -11.95 3.29
N PHE A 97 12.03 -11.57 2.38
CA PHE A 97 11.74 -10.19 2.04
C PHE A 97 11.25 -9.42 3.28
N ARG A 98 10.27 -9.96 4.00
CA ARG A 98 9.75 -9.36 5.24
C ARG A 98 10.84 -9.08 6.28
N ARG A 99 11.80 -10.00 6.45
CA ARG A 99 12.95 -9.83 7.36
C ARG A 99 13.97 -8.80 6.85
N SER A 100 14.07 -8.62 5.54
CA SER A 100 14.97 -7.62 4.94
C SER A 100 14.41 -6.20 4.99
N LEU A 101 13.09 -6.04 5.20
CA LEU A 101 12.44 -4.75 5.34
C LEU A 101 12.87 -4.09 6.65
N ARG A 102 13.81 -3.17 6.58
CA ARG A 102 14.06 -2.22 7.66
C ARG A 102 12.97 -1.18 7.62
N LEU A 103 12.12 -1.14 8.65
CA LEU A 103 11.03 -0.17 8.75
C LEU A 103 11.53 1.27 8.59
N GLU A 104 12.70 1.56 9.15
CA GLU A 104 13.36 2.86 9.03
C GLU A 104 13.65 3.23 7.57
N ASP A 105 14.22 2.31 6.78
CA ASP A 105 14.59 2.54 5.39
C ASP A 105 13.37 2.85 4.50
N GLN A 106 12.19 2.41 4.91
CA GLN A 106 10.94 2.66 4.17
C GLN A 106 10.21 3.92 4.67
N VAL A 107 10.27 4.18 5.97
CA VAL A 107 9.53 5.28 6.61
C VAL A 107 10.28 6.61 6.49
N MET A 108 11.61 6.63 6.71
CA MET A 108 12.38 7.88 6.73
C MET A 108 12.27 8.70 5.44
N PRO A 109 12.37 8.12 4.23
CA PRO A 109 12.18 8.88 2.99
C PRO A 109 10.78 9.50 2.87
N ALA A 110 9.74 8.84 3.38
CA ALA A 110 8.38 9.39 3.39
C ALA A 110 8.24 10.56 4.38
N LEU A 111 8.86 10.45 5.56
CA LEU A 111 8.91 11.56 6.52
C LEU A 111 9.69 12.77 5.98
N ASP A 112 10.77 12.54 5.23
CA ASP A 112 11.53 13.62 4.57
C ASP A 112 10.69 14.34 3.51
N ARG A 113 9.92 13.60 2.70
CA ARG A 113 8.97 14.21 1.74
C ARG A 113 7.86 14.96 2.44
N LEU A 114 7.24 14.38 3.48
CA LEU A 114 6.23 15.06 4.28
C LEU A 114 6.76 16.37 4.84
N ARG A 115 7.94 16.34 5.46
CA ARG A 115 8.59 17.52 6.03
C ARG A 115 8.90 18.57 4.96
N SER A 116 9.49 18.17 3.84
CA SER A 116 9.92 19.12 2.80
C SER A 116 8.74 19.75 2.05
N GLU A 117 7.67 19.01 1.78
CA GLU A 117 6.50 19.53 1.07
C GLU A 117 5.53 20.29 1.99
N SER A 118 5.34 19.84 3.23
CA SER A 118 4.48 20.55 4.19
C SER A 118 5.17 21.68 4.94
N GLN A 119 6.50 21.62 5.05
CA GLN A 119 7.32 22.48 5.92
C GLN A 119 7.01 22.30 7.43
N GLU A 120 6.38 21.17 7.78
CA GLU A 120 5.97 20.85 9.15
C GLU A 120 6.69 19.60 9.68
N SER A 121 6.59 19.36 10.99
CA SER A 121 7.18 18.17 11.59
C SER A 121 6.43 16.91 11.16
N ALA A 122 7.15 15.90 10.69
CA ALA A 122 6.60 14.61 10.30
C ALA A 122 7.04 13.51 11.28
N ALA A 123 6.16 12.54 11.56
CA ALA A 123 6.47 11.47 12.49
C ALA A 123 5.78 10.15 12.11
N PHE A 124 6.35 9.07 12.62
CA PHE A 124 5.79 7.72 12.53
C PHE A 124 5.66 7.12 13.93
N PHE A 125 4.45 6.68 14.26
CA PHE A 125 4.13 6.07 15.53
C PHE A 125 3.71 4.61 15.34
N VAL A 126 4.03 3.78 16.33
CA VAL A 126 3.58 2.39 16.42
C VAL A 126 2.73 2.17 17.65
N ARG A 127 1.88 1.14 17.61
CA ARG A 127 1.08 0.72 18.75
C ARG A 127 1.89 -0.15 19.70
N GLU A 128 1.81 0.13 21.00
CA GLU A 128 2.33 -0.66 22.11
C GLU A 128 1.23 -0.87 23.16
N GLY A 129 0.46 -1.93 23.00
CA GLY A 129 -0.69 -2.21 23.87
C GLY A 129 -1.77 -1.11 23.79
N ASP A 130 -2.00 -0.41 24.89
CA ASP A 130 -2.94 0.73 25.04
C ASP A 130 -2.25 2.10 24.75
N ARG A 131 -1.00 2.09 24.33
CA ARG A 131 -0.20 3.27 24.05
C ARG A 131 0.33 3.25 22.62
N ARG A 132 0.87 4.39 22.20
CA ARG A 132 1.65 4.56 20.98
C ARG A 132 3.02 5.12 21.30
N ARG A 133 4.05 4.72 20.54
CA ARG A 133 5.41 5.22 20.64
C ARG A 133 5.84 5.87 19.34
N CYS A 134 6.50 7.03 19.43
CA CYS A 134 7.17 7.65 18.29
C CYS A 134 8.44 6.87 17.96
N LEU A 135 8.50 6.24 16.78
CA LEU A 135 9.71 5.53 16.32
C LEU A 135 10.62 6.42 15.48
N PHE A 136 10.04 7.21 14.59
CA PHE A 136 10.79 8.04 13.64
C PHE A 136 10.19 9.41 13.57
N ARG A 137 11.04 10.43 13.36
CA ARG A 137 10.63 11.81 13.28
C ARG A 137 11.57 12.61 12.40
N GLN A 138 10.98 13.56 11.66
CA GLN A 138 11.65 14.66 10.98
C GLN A 138 11.11 15.98 11.52
N GLU A 139 12.01 16.86 11.99
CA GLU A 139 11.58 18.14 12.54
C GLU A 139 11.30 19.16 11.43
N SER A 140 10.28 19.99 11.67
CA SER A 140 9.98 21.16 10.86
C SER A 140 11.21 22.08 10.77
N PRO A 141 11.52 22.67 9.62
CA PRO A 141 12.54 23.70 9.49
C PRO A 141 12.10 25.04 10.10
N GLN A 142 10.84 25.17 10.51
CA GLN A 142 10.29 26.40 11.08
C GLN A 142 10.80 26.66 12.49
N PRO A 143 11.02 27.92 12.88
CA PRO A 143 11.49 28.29 14.24
C PRO A 143 10.51 27.83 15.33
N VAL A 144 9.21 27.99 15.10
CA VAL A 144 8.16 27.51 16.01
C VAL A 144 7.65 26.17 15.48
N ARG A 145 7.86 25.12 16.23
CA ARG A 145 7.49 23.75 15.84
C ARG A 145 7.02 22.94 17.04
N THR A 146 6.29 21.87 16.76
CA THR A 146 5.88 20.94 17.82
C THR A 146 7.09 20.15 18.31
N VAL A 147 7.21 20.01 19.63
CA VAL A 147 8.29 19.22 20.25
C VAL A 147 7.72 17.88 20.69
N ALA A 148 8.01 16.86 19.94
CA ALA A 148 7.90 15.44 20.33
C ALA A 148 9.24 14.82 20.01
N GLN A 149 9.65 13.81 20.76
CA GLN A 149 10.93 13.14 20.55
C GLN A 149 10.71 11.69 20.11
N VAL A 150 11.72 11.13 19.42
CA VAL A 150 11.76 9.68 19.20
C VAL A 150 11.79 9.00 20.57
N GLY A 151 10.95 7.98 20.74
CA GLY A 151 10.75 7.32 22.03
C GLY A 151 9.57 7.84 22.85
N ASP A 152 9.04 9.03 22.56
CA ASP A 152 7.87 9.58 23.25
C ASP A 152 6.67 8.62 23.19
N VAL A 153 6.02 8.48 24.34
CA VAL A 153 4.84 7.62 24.52
C VAL A 153 3.59 8.48 24.78
N ALA A 154 2.48 8.11 24.17
CA ALA A 154 1.19 8.78 24.38
C ALA A 154 0.05 7.73 24.39
N PRO A 155 -1.13 8.08 24.96
CA PRO A 155 -2.28 7.19 24.92
C PRO A 155 -2.70 6.85 23.49
N LEU A 156 -3.16 5.61 23.29
CA LEU A 156 -3.79 5.16 22.06
C LEU A 156 -5.21 5.78 21.95
N GLY A 157 -5.66 6.02 20.71
CA GLY A 157 -7.01 6.53 20.47
C GLY A 157 -7.18 8.05 20.64
N ILE A 158 -6.20 8.79 21.17
CA ILE A 158 -6.23 10.25 21.33
C ILE A 158 -5.35 10.92 20.26
N GLY A 159 -5.91 11.97 19.62
CA GLY A 159 -5.25 12.70 18.54
C GLY A 159 -5.13 11.90 17.24
N ALA A 160 -4.73 12.55 16.16
CA ALA A 160 -4.74 11.95 14.81
C ALA A 160 -3.95 10.64 14.74
N TYR A 161 -2.73 10.59 15.23
CA TYR A 161 -1.90 9.38 15.19
C TYR A 161 -2.48 8.21 15.99
N GLY A 162 -3.03 8.49 17.20
CA GLY A 162 -3.62 7.43 18.03
C GLY A 162 -4.87 6.85 17.40
N ARG A 163 -5.73 7.70 16.83
CA ARG A 163 -6.92 7.27 16.10
C ARG A 163 -6.57 6.56 14.79
N ALA A 164 -5.52 6.99 14.08
CA ALA A 164 -5.06 6.31 12.88
C ALA A 164 -4.56 4.89 13.16
N LEU A 165 -3.92 4.66 14.31
CA LEU A 165 -3.45 3.32 14.71
C LEU A 165 -4.57 2.31 14.96
N VAL A 166 -5.80 2.78 15.24
CA VAL A 166 -6.98 1.94 15.48
C VAL A 166 -8.09 2.16 14.44
N ALA A 167 -7.79 2.90 13.37
CA ALA A 167 -8.79 3.31 12.37
C ALA A 167 -9.45 2.12 11.65
N LEU A 168 -8.82 0.96 11.64
CA LEU A 168 -9.31 -0.25 10.97
C LEU A 168 -9.74 -1.36 11.95
N ASP A 169 -9.68 -1.10 13.27
CA ASP A 169 -9.99 -2.11 14.30
C ASP A 169 -11.51 -2.37 14.46
N GLY A 170 -12.36 -1.53 13.89
CA GLY A 170 -13.83 -1.64 14.06
C GLY A 170 -14.63 -0.81 13.05
N GLU A 171 -15.93 -0.77 13.27
CA GLU A 171 -16.88 0.04 12.48
C GLU A 171 -17.64 1.01 13.43
N PRO A 172 -18.03 2.23 12.98
CA PRO A 172 -17.76 2.80 11.66
C PRO A 172 -16.30 3.23 11.49
N ARG A 173 -15.74 3.05 10.29
CA ARG A 173 -14.39 3.49 9.97
C ARG A 173 -14.35 5.00 9.77
N PRO A 174 -13.34 5.69 10.29
CA PRO A 174 -13.20 7.13 10.11
C PRO A 174 -12.78 7.48 8.69
N ARG A 175 -13.10 8.69 8.25
CA ARG A 175 -12.51 9.25 7.04
C ARG A 175 -10.99 9.47 7.23
N LEU A 176 -10.20 9.18 6.20
CA LEU A 176 -8.75 9.33 6.21
C LEU A 176 -8.29 10.45 5.27
N PRO A 177 -7.15 11.11 5.57
CA PRO A 177 -6.41 11.03 6.83
C PRO A 177 -7.18 11.66 7.98
N ILE A 178 -6.89 11.25 9.21
CA ILE A 178 -7.52 11.79 10.41
C ILE A 178 -6.88 13.11 10.77
N VAL A 179 -7.71 14.12 11.05
CA VAL A 179 -7.29 15.43 11.59
C VAL A 179 -7.68 15.50 13.05
N SER A 180 -6.81 16.05 13.89
CA SER A 180 -7.09 16.37 15.29
C SER A 180 -6.67 17.79 15.62
N HIS A 181 -7.53 18.48 16.37
CA HIS A 181 -7.34 19.87 16.77
C HIS A 181 -7.21 19.94 18.29
N GLY A 182 -5.98 20.09 18.79
CA GLY A 182 -5.76 20.35 20.22
C GLY A 182 -6.07 19.20 21.17
N GLU A 183 -6.36 17.99 20.68
CA GLU A 183 -6.78 16.86 21.53
C GLU A 183 -5.70 16.44 22.55
N ARG A 184 -4.44 16.52 22.19
CA ARG A 184 -3.32 16.21 23.08
C ARG A 184 -2.61 17.48 23.59
N LEU A 185 -2.39 18.42 22.72
CA LEU A 185 -1.75 19.72 23.00
C LEU A 185 -2.65 20.81 22.39
N PRO A 186 -3.20 21.74 23.18
CA PRO A 186 -4.22 22.70 22.73
C PRO A 186 -3.86 23.47 21.45
N GLU A 187 -2.59 23.83 21.29
CA GLU A 187 -2.09 24.64 20.18
C GLU A 187 -1.52 23.83 19.01
N VAL A 188 -1.83 22.52 18.94
CA VAL A 188 -1.29 21.62 17.91
C VAL A 188 -2.40 21.00 17.10
N VAL A 189 -2.25 21.06 15.78
CA VAL A 189 -3.02 20.26 14.81
C VAL A 189 -2.15 19.12 14.32
N ALA A 190 -2.73 17.94 14.23
CA ALA A 190 -2.07 16.76 13.65
C ALA A 190 -2.94 16.16 12.56
N ILE A 191 -2.30 15.69 11.49
CA ILE A 191 -2.90 14.94 10.38
C ILE A 191 -2.17 13.63 10.28
N ALA A 192 -2.88 12.49 10.33
CA ALA A 192 -2.25 11.18 10.27
C ALA A 192 -3.12 10.15 9.52
N ALA A 193 -2.44 9.19 8.90
CA ALA A 193 -3.06 8.04 8.25
C ALA A 193 -2.38 6.74 8.70
N PRO A 194 -3.10 5.61 8.73
CA PRO A 194 -2.53 4.31 9.02
C PRO A 194 -1.61 3.86 7.88
N VAL A 195 -0.63 3.04 8.21
CA VAL A 195 0.25 2.32 7.29
C VAL A 195 0.05 0.84 7.54
N LEU A 196 -0.20 0.06 6.48
CA LEU A 196 -0.45 -1.37 6.57
C LEU A 196 0.81 -2.18 6.21
N ASP A 197 0.96 -3.32 6.84
CA ASP A 197 1.93 -4.34 6.44
C ASP A 197 1.36 -5.30 5.39
N GLY A 198 2.17 -6.26 4.92
CA GLY A 198 1.78 -7.27 3.95
C GLY A 198 0.68 -8.25 4.40
N ARG A 199 0.23 -8.14 5.65
CA ARG A 199 -0.90 -8.93 6.21
C ARG A 199 -2.19 -8.10 6.28
N GLY A 200 -2.15 -6.83 5.88
CA GLY A 200 -3.25 -5.89 6.03
C GLY A 200 -3.42 -5.37 7.46
N THR A 201 -2.45 -5.63 8.35
CA THR A 201 -2.45 -5.14 9.73
C THR A 201 -1.83 -3.75 9.80
N VAL A 202 -2.32 -2.90 10.69
CA VAL A 202 -1.75 -1.57 10.90
C VAL A 202 -0.36 -1.69 11.51
N ALA A 203 0.68 -1.46 10.69
CA ALA A 203 2.08 -1.44 11.09
C ALA A 203 2.46 -0.17 11.86
N GLY A 204 1.74 0.93 11.61
CA GLY A 204 1.98 2.20 12.25
C GLY A 204 1.05 3.30 11.72
N ALA A 205 1.26 4.52 12.20
CA ALA A 205 0.60 5.73 11.72
C ALA A 205 1.64 6.77 11.32
N LEU A 206 1.52 7.28 10.10
CA LEU A 206 2.38 8.30 9.51
C LEU A 206 1.60 9.62 9.40
N GLY A 207 2.27 10.74 9.65
CA GLY A 207 1.59 12.02 9.55
C GLY A 207 2.48 13.23 9.85
N ILE A 208 1.83 14.38 9.97
CA ILE A 208 2.45 15.66 10.28
C ILE A 208 1.80 16.31 11.50
N THR A 209 2.56 17.20 12.15
CA THR A 209 2.07 18.05 13.23
C THR A 209 2.53 19.48 13.00
N MET A 210 1.61 20.43 13.23
CA MET A 210 1.89 21.86 13.09
C MET A 210 1.23 22.66 14.20
N PRO A 211 1.72 23.87 14.50
CA PRO A 211 0.99 24.83 15.34
C PRO A 211 -0.35 25.21 14.73
N ARG A 212 -1.36 25.37 15.57
CA ARG A 212 -2.74 25.65 15.16
C ARG A 212 -2.87 26.88 14.28
N TYR A 213 -2.09 27.93 14.53
CA TYR A 213 -2.17 29.18 13.77
C TYR A 213 -1.68 29.04 12.31
N ARG A 214 -0.97 27.95 11.96
CA ARG A 214 -0.58 27.63 10.57
C ARG A 214 -1.54 26.70 9.85
N PHE A 215 -2.51 26.16 10.55
CA PHE A 215 -3.53 25.30 9.96
C PHE A 215 -4.70 26.14 9.49
N ASP A 216 -4.70 26.44 8.20
CA ASP A 216 -5.75 27.14 7.47
C ASP A 216 -6.31 26.24 6.34
N PRO A 217 -7.38 26.65 5.63
CA PRO A 217 -7.92 25.86 4.51
C PRO A 217 -6.92 25.52 3.40
N ALA A 218 -5.93 26.39 3.17
CA ALA A 218 -4.89 26.14 2.17
C ALA A 218 -3.90 25.07 2.66
N ALA A 219 -3.51 25.11 3.93
CA ALA A 219 -2.68 24.09 4.57
C ALA A 219 -3.42 22.74 4.62
N GLU A 220 -4.71 22.73 4.94
CA GLU A 220 -5.53 21.53 4.93
C GLU A 220 -5.58 20.91 3.54
N ALA A 221 -5.95 21.67 2.50
CA ALA A 221 -6.04 21.19 1.12
C ALA A 221 -4.71 20.64 0.58
N ARG A 222 -3.58 21.18 1.04
CA ARG A 222 -2.23 20.71 0.69
C ARG A 222 -1.83 19.46 1.46
N CYS A 223 -2.09 19.42 2.77
CA CYS A 223 -1.52 18.41 3.65
C CYS A 223 -2.31 17.11 3.71
N LEU A 224 -3.65 17.13 3.55
CA LEU A 224 -4.44 15.90 3.57
C LEU A 224 -4.02 14.91 2.45
N PRO A 225 -3.99 15.30 1.16
CA PRO A 225 -3.59 14.38 0.10
C PRO A 225 -2.13 13.96 0.21
N LEU A 226 -1.26 14.83 0.74
CA LEU A 226 0.15 14.53 0.96
C LEU A 226 0.33 13.39 1.98
N VAL A 227 -0.31 13.47 3.15
CA VAL A 227 -0.24 12.44 4.18
C VAL A 227 -0.80 11.12 3.67
N LEU A 228 -1.92 11.15 2.95
CA LEU A 228 -2.53 9.95 2.40
C LEU A 228 -1.63 9.28 1.33
N ARG A 229 -1.03 10.08 0.45
CA ARG A 229 -0.09 9.61 -0.57
C ARG A 229 1.10 8.89 0.05
N GLU A 230 1.73 9.50 1.06
CA GLU A 230 2.91 8.93 1.70
C GLU A 230 2.57 7.69 2.54
N ALA A 231 1.42 7.68 3.24
CA ALA A 231 0.96 6.49 3.94
C ALA A 231 0.71 5.31 2.98
N ALA A 232 0.09 5.57 1.83
CA ALA A 232 -0.11 4.57 0.78
C ALA A 232 1.22 4.09 0.17
N ALA A 233 2.20 4.99 -0.02
CA ALA A 233 3.52 4.64 -0.54
C ALA A 233 4.29 3.73 0.43
N VAL A 234 4.31 4.06 1.73
CA VAL A 234 4.96 3.22 2.75
C VAL A 234 4.24 1.88 2.90
N THR A 235 2.89 1.86 2.85
CA THR A 235 2.11 0.62 2.83
C THR A 235 2.56 -0.32 1.71
N ARG A 236 2.68 0.18 0.47
CA ARG A 236 3.20 -0.64 -0.65
C ARG A 236 4.62 -1.12 -0.41
N ALA A 237 5.49 -0.26 0.11
CA ALA A 237 6.89 -0.60 0.39
C ALA A 237 7.00 -1.69 1.46
N LEU A 238 6.06 -1.76 2.42
CA LEU A 238 5.95 -2.82 3.41
C LEU A 238 5.21 -4.07 2.90
N GLY A 239 4.85 -4.12 1.60
CA GLY A 239 4.15 -5.24 0.98
C GLY A 239 2.64 -5.25 1.26
N GLY A 240 2.08 -4.18 1.82
CA GLY A 240 0.65 -4.04 2.10
C GLY A 240 -0.14 -3.50 0.91
N ASP A 241 -1.45 -3.74 0.92
CA ASP A 241 -2.40 -3.14 -0.02
C ASP A 241 -2.90 -1.79 0.54
N PRO A 242 -2.70 -0.66 -0.17
CA PRO A 242 -3.22 0.63 0.26
C PRO A 242 -4.71 0.84 -0.05
N ALA A 243 -5.38 -0.05 -0.78
CA ALA A 243 -6.78 0.12 -1.16
C ALA A 243 -7.73 0.37 0.04
N PRO A 244 -7.60 -0.32 1.20
CA PRO A 244 -8.43 -0.03 2.36
C PRO A 244 -8.24 1.38 2.92
N ILE A 245 -7.04 1.96 2.81
CA ILE A 245 -6.75 3.32 3.25
C ILE A 245 -7.36 4.33 2.27
N LEU A 246 -7.18 4.10 0.97
CA LEU A 246 -7.62 5.01 -0.09
C LEU A 246 -9.14 5.03 -0.24
N ALA A 247 -9.83 3.95 0.10
CA ALA A 247 -11.29 3.87 0.08
C ALA A 247 -11.96 4.73 1.18
N LEU A 248 -11.21 5.15 2.19
CA LEU A 248 -11.69 5.99 3.30
C LEU A 248 -11.28 7.48 3.16
N ALA A 249 -10.72 7.86 2.02
CA ALA A 249 -10.25 9.23 1.75
C ALA A 249 -11.38 10.24 1.50
#